data_e8935b2a2e8f447ab16fcfecfe33eb3c
#
_entry.id   e8935b2a2e8f447ab16fcfecfe33eb3c
#
_cell.length_a   1.000
_cell.length_b   1.000
_cell.length_c   1.000
_cell.angle_alpha   90.00
_cell.angle_beta   90.00
_cell.angle_gamma   90.00
#
_symmetry.space_group_name_H-M   'P 1'
#
loop_
_entity.id
_entity.type
_entity.pdbx_description
1 polymer ?
#
loop_
_entity_poly.entity_id
_entity_poly.type
_entity_poly.pdbx_seq_one_letter_code
_entity_poly.pdbx_strand_id
1 'polypeptide(L)'
;MDPLAQGHEVVILSRSGGDFQWDVSYGYIDPAAFEGVDAIVHLAGAGIAEERWSAARKRELVNSRVRSTAVLYQALSTIPHSIRAVISASAIGYYGADTGEAECLETSPAGLDFLADCTKQWEAAVDQIASLGLRVAKVRIGLVMGAEGGIFPVISKPIRWGLGANLGSGKQWQSWIHITDLLRIFNELLINPALSGVYNGVAPEPIRAGEMNKQIASALRKPFFLPSIPGFLLRLVLGEMACLVLGGSRVSSVKIEKDAAFSFTFVRFEEALKEILHV
;
A
#
# COMPACT_ATOMS: atom_id res chain seq x y z
N MET A 1 -14.04 7.29 -3.55
CA MET A 1 -14.12 8.64 -4.15
C MET A 1 -13.50 8.52 -5.53
N ASP A 2 -14.29 8.76 -6.57
CA ASP A 2 -13.81 8.70 -7.94
C ASP A 2 -12.94 9.95 -8.20
N PRO A 3 -11.66 9.82 -8.65
CA PRO A 3 -10.84 10.97 -9.02
C PRO A 3 -11.50 11.87 -10.06
N LEU A 4 -12.29 11.29 -10.97
CA LEU A 4 -13.08 12.01 -11.95
C LEU A 4 -14.16 12.89 -11.29
N ALA A 5 -14.74 12.46 -10.16
CA ALA A 5 -15.71 13.24 -9.40
C ALA A 5 -15.12 14.50 -8.74
N GLN A 6 -13.77 14.63 -8.70
CA GLN A 6 -13.05 15.81 -8.17
C GLN A 6 -12.57 16.76 -9.26
N GLY A 7 -13.01 16.57 -10.51
CA GLY A 7 -12.64 17.42 -11.64
C GLY A 7 -11.26 17.16 -12.24
N HIS A 8 -10.62 16.01 -11.91
CA HIS A 8 -9.41 15.57 -12.57
C HIS A 8 -9.73 14.79 -13.84
N GLU A 9 -9.01 15.07 -14.91
CA GLU A 9 -8.94 14.19 -16.07
C GLU A 9 -7.86 13.14 -15.79
N VAL A 10 -8.21 11.86 -15.93
CA VAL A 10 -7.32 10.75 -15.60
C VAL A 10 -7.05 9.92 -16.84
N VAL A 11 -5.78 9.77 -17.19
CA VAL A 11 -5.32 8.85 -18.23
C VAL A 11 -4.57 7.68 -17.60
N ILE A 12 -4.83 6.48 -18.09
CA ILE A 12 -4.29 5.24 -17.54
C ILE A 12 -3.17 4.72 -18.43
N LEU A 13 -1.95 4.73 -17.88
CA LEU A 13 -0.79 4.06 -18.48
C LEU A 13 -0.71 2.62 -17.96
N SER A 14 -0.86 1.65 -18.84
CA SER A 14 -0.91 0.23 -18.49
C SER A 14 -0.14 -0.66 -19.47
N ARG A 15 0.20 -1.87 -19.03
CA ARG A 15 0.73 -2.93 -19.93
C ARG A 15 -0.35 -3.49 -20.85
N SER A 16 -1.61 -3.42 -20.43
CA SER A 16 -2.78 -3.88 -21.19
C SER A 16 -4.04 -3.19 -20.68
N GLY A 17 -4.91 -2.73 -21.57
CA GLY A 17 -6.22 -2.19 -21.21
C GLY A 17 -6.23 -0.80 -20.58
N GLY A 18 -5.24 0.04 -20.85
CA GLY A 18 -5.23 1.49 -20.49
C GLY A 18 -5.44 2.37 -21.72
N ASP A 19 -5.42 3.69 -21.49
CA ASP A 19 -5.50 4.69 -22.58
C ASP A 19 -4.19 4.73 -23.36
N PHE A 20 -3.05 4.54 -22.66
CA PHE A 20 -1.73 4.48 -23.23
C PHE A 20 -0.99 3.22 -22.76
N GLN A 21 -0.05 2.77 -23.60
CA GLN A 21 0.70 1.56 -23.34
C GLN A 21 2.12 1.87 -22.84
N TRP A 22 2.60 1.03 -21.92
CA TRP A 22 4.02 0.92 -21.60
C TRP A 22 4.46 -0.54 -21.53
N ASP A 23 5.76 -0.74 -21.75
CA ASP A 23 6.41 -2.04 -21.55
C ASP A 23 7.70 -1.87 -20.76
N VAL A 24 7.64 -2.26 -19.49
CA VAL A 24 8.78 -2.16 -18.56
C VAL A 24 9.93 -3.06 -18.99
N SER A 25 9.66 -4.16 -19.69
CA SER A 25 10.68 -5.12 -20.13
C SER A 25 11.55 -4.53 -21.27
N TYR A 26 10.93 -3.76 -22.14
CA TYR A 26 11.59 -3.09 -23.26
C TYR A 26 11.96 -1.63 -22.97
N GLY A 27 11.60 -1.13 -21.78
CA GLY A 27 11.88 0.28 -21.42
C GLY A 27 11.04 1.28 -22.23
N TYR A 28 9.85 0.87 -22.69
CA TYR A 28 8.99 1.69 -23.53
C TYR A 28 7.85 2.32 -22.74
N ILE A 29 7.60 3.60 -23.00
CA ILE A 29 6.37 4.33 -22.62
C ILE A 29 5.91 5.09 -23.87
N ASP A 30 4.59 5.04 -24.14
CA ASP A 30 3.99 5.86 -25.21
C ASP A 30 4.20 7.35 -24.87
N PRO A 31 4.91 8.12 -25.72
CA PRO A 31 5.15 9.54 -25.45
C PRO A 31 3.89 10.38 -25.33
N ALA A 32 2.80 10.02 -26.02
CA ALA A 32 1.54 10.73 -25.96
C ALA A 32 0.91 10.68 -24.56
N ALA A 33 1.30 9.72 -23.71
CA ALA A 33 0.86 9.64 -22.31
C ALA A 33 1.33 10.82 -21.45
N PHE A 34 2.22 11.68 -21.93
CA PHE A 34 2.74 12.84 -21.21
C PHE A 34 2.11 14.16 -21.66
N GLU A 35 1.32 14.15 -22.74
CA GLU A 35 0.70 15.36 -23.30
C GLU A 35 -0.42 15.86 -22.39
N GLY A 36 -0.32 17.12 -21.96
CA GLY A 36 -1.33 17.74 -21.10
C GLY A 36 -1.40 17.23 -19.68
N VAL A 37 -0.45 16.36 -19.25
CA VAL A 37 -0.43 15.78 -17.90
C VAL A 37 0.33 16.68 -16.94
N ASP A 38 -0.27 17.00 -15.78
CA ASP A 38 0.32 17.83 -14.72
C ASP A 38 1.01 17.01 -13.62
N ALA A 39 0.55 15.79 -13.37
CA ALA A 39 1.08 14.93 -12.30
C ALA A 39 0.92 13.43 -12.63
N ILE A 40 1.76 12.63 -12.01
CA ILE A 40 1.73 11.16 -12.15
C ILE A 40 1.46 10.53 -10.78
N VAL A 41 0.52 9.57 -10.74
CA VAL A 41 0.34 8.64 -9.64
C VAL A 41 0.96 7.31 -10.05
N HIS A 42 2.08 6.94 -9.42
CA HIS A 42 2.83 5.72 -9.74
C HIS A 42 2.46 4.59 -8.78
N LEU A 43 1.65 3.64 -9.26
CA LEU A 43 1.15 2.50 -8.48
C LEU A 43 1.70 1.15 -8.98
N ALA A 44 2.63 1.16 -9.94
CA ALA A 44 3.09 -0.05 -10.59
C ALA A 44 3.92 -0.93 -9.67
N GLY A 45 3.60 -2.22 -9.67
CA GLY A 45 4.32 -3.23 -8.91
C GLY A 45 3.57 -4.57 -8.92
N ALA A 46 4.30 -5.68 -8.91
CA ALA A 46 3.71 -7.01 -8.77
C ALA A 46 3.12 -7.20 -7.37
N GLY A 47 2.01 -7.91 -7.24
CA GLY A 47 1.34 -8.17 -5.97
C GLY A 47 2.21 -9.01 -5.04
N ILE A 48 2.38 -8.55 -3.80
CA ILE A 48 3.30 -9.15 -2.82
C ILE A 48 2.85 -10.53 -2.34
N ALA A 49 1.54 -10.80 -2.36
CA ALA A 49 0.93 -11.99 -1.80
C ALA A 49 0.30 -12.94 -2.86
N GLU A 50 0.49 -12.68 -4.15
CA GLU A 50 -0.12 -13.46 -5.22
C GLU A 50 0.51 -14.86 -5.36
N GLU A 51 1.81 -14.96 -5.13
CA GLU A 51 2.56 -16.21 -5.29
C GLU A 51 3.53 -16.41 -4.14
N ARG A 52 3.83 -17.68 -3.83
CA ARG A 52 4.82 -18.04 -2.81
C ARG A 52 6.20 -17.47 -3.15
N TRP A 53 6.90 -16.93 -2.16
CA TRP A 53 8.19 -16.31 -2.36
C TRP A 53 9.29 -17.34 -2.63
N SER A 54 9.62 -17.50 -3.90
CA SER A 54 10.87 -18.10 -4.38
C SER A 54 11.92 -17.01 -4.59
N ALA A 55 13.18 -17.39 -4.79
CA ALA A 55 14.22 -16.44 -5.16
C ALA A 55 13.88 -15.68 -6.48
N ALA A 56 13.23 -16.35 -7.44
CA ALA A 56 12.77 -15.73 -8.68
C ALA A 56 11.65 -14.72 -8.41
N ARG A 57 10.64 -15.11 -7.60
CA ARG A 57 9.52 -14.20 -7.26
C ARG A 57 9.99 -12.99 -6.47
N LYS A 58 10.92 -13.15 -5.52
CA LYS A 58 11.51 -12.01 -4.79
C LYS A 58 12.21 -11.02 -5.74
N ARG A 59 12.99 -11.54 -6.70
CA ARG A 59 13.60 -10.67 -7.74
C ARG A 59 12.55 -9.95 -8.59
N GLU A 60 11.48 -10.63 -8.95
CA GLU A 60 10.37 -10.02 -9.70
C GLU A 60 9.68 -8.92 -8.89
N LEU A 61 9.41 -9.15 -7.60
CA LEU A 61 8.80 -8.16 -6.71
C LEU A 61 9.63 -6.88 -6.61
N VAL A 62 10.96 -6.99 -6.51
CA VAL A 62 11.87 -5.85 -6.53
C VAL A 62 11.90 -5.22 -7.93
N ASN A 63 12.15 -6.03 -8.97
CA ASN A 63 12.32 -5.54 -10.33
C ASN A 63 11.07 -4.85 -10.89
N SER A 64 9.88 -5.35 -10.59
CA SER A 64 8.64 -4.74 -11.05
C SER A 64 8.47 -3.29 -10.56
N ARG A 65 9.04 -2.96 -9.40
CA ARG A 65 9.01 -1.62 -8.80
C ARG A 65 10.17 -0.75 -9.28
N VAL A 66 11.38 -1.28 -9.17
CA VAL A 66 12.60 -0.53 -9.52
C VAL A 66 12.66 -0.24 -11.01
N ARG A 67 12.38 -1.25 -11.87
CA ARG A 67 12.41 -1.06 -13.33
C ARG A 67 11.27 -0.17 -13.82
N SER A 68 10.05 -0.31 -13.29
CA SER A 68 8.95 0.58 -13.68
C SER A 68 9.28 2.04 -13.38
N THR A 69 9.88 2.29 -12.21
CA THR A 69 10.33 3.63 -11.83
C THR A 69 11.48 4.11 -12.70
N ALA A 70 12.43 3.24 -13.05
CA ALA A 70 13.55 3.61 -13.94
C ALA A 70 13.07 3.96 -15.35
N VAL A 71 12.09 3.22 -15.90
CA VAL A 71 11.49 3.53 -17.20
C VAL A 71 10.74 4.87 -17.14
N LEU A 72 10.02 5.13 -16.05
CA LEU A 72 9.37 6.42 -15.83
C LEU A 72 10.39 7.57 -15.72
N TYR A 73 11.47 7.38 -14.96
CA TYR A 73 12.57 8.35 -14.85
C TYR A 73 13.18 8.67 -16.24
N GLN A 74 13.48 7.64 -17.03
CA GLN A 74 14.03 7.82 -18.37
C GLN A 74 13.06 8.60 -19.28
N ALA A 75 11.78 8.27 -19.25
CA ALA A 75 10.76 9.00 -20.01
C ALA A 75 10.68 10.47 -19.59
N LEU A 76 10.60 10.74 -18.27
CA LEU A 76 10.57 12.10 -17.74
C LEU A 76 11.83 12.91 -18.04
N SER A 77 12.97 12.26 -18.26
CA SER A 77 14.23 12.94 -18.62
C SER A 77 14.38 13.24 -20.12
N THR A 78 13.60 12.57 -20.98
CA THR A 78 13.81 12.62 -22.45
C THR A 78 12.59 13.12 -23.22
N ILE A 79 11.38 12.90 -22.73
CA ILE A 79 10.13 13.32 -23.38
C ILE A 79 9.76 14.71 -22.90
N PRO A 80 9.43 15.67 -23.77
CA PRO A 80 8.88 16.96 -23.36
C PRO A 80 7.56 16.79 -22.61
N HIS A 81 7.42 17.43 -21.43
CA HIS A 81 6.21 17.34 -20.61
C HIS A 81 6.00 18.56 -19.72
N SER A 82 4.78 18.73 -19.19
CA SER A 82 4.40 19.75 -18.20
C SER A 82 4.27 19.21 -16.77
N ILE A 83 4.63 17.96 -16.54
CA ILE A 83 4.50 17.27 -15.24
C ILE A 83 5.33 17.99 -14.18
N ARG A 84 4.70 18.25 -13.01
CA ARG A 84 5.30 18.97 -11.87
C ARG A 84 5.47 18.08 -10.65
N ALA A 85 4.72 16.98 -10.56
CA ALA A 85 4.72 16.12 -9.40
C ALA A 85 4.60 14.62 -9.77
N VAL A 86 5.27 13.78 -8.98
CA VAL A 86 5.10 12.33 -9.00
C VAL A 86 4.75 11.87 -7.59
N ILE A 87 3.57 11.26 -7.44
CA ILE A 87 3.11 10.67 -6.19
C ILE A 87 3.21 9.15 -6.32
N SER A 88 4.12 8.54 -5.58
CA SER A 88 4.36 7.10 -5.69
C SER A 88 3.78 6.34 -4.51
N ALA A 89 3.19 5.19 -4.80
CA ALA A 89 2.98 4.18 -3.77
C ALA A 89 4.34 3.73 -3.21
N SER A 90 4.32 3.35 -1.95
CA SER A 90 5.33 2.64 -1.20
C SER A 90 4.59 1.71 -0.21
N ALA A 91 5.25 1.13 0.77
CA ALA A 91 4.60 0.22 1.72
C ALA A 91 5.18 0.36 3.14
N ILE A 92 4.34 0.13 4.15
CA ILE A 92 4.80 0.02 5.55
C ILE A 92 5.79 -1.13 5.77
N GLY A 93 5.90 -2.05 4.79
CA GLY A 93 6.98 -3.05 4.74
C GLY A 93 8.39 -2.46 4.81
N TYR A 94 8.56 -1.15 4.59
CA TYR A 94 9.79 -0.41 4.86
C TYR A 94 10.30 -0.63 6.28
N TYR A 95 9.42 -0.69 7.26
CA TYR A 95 9.77 -0.87 8.67
C TYR A 95 10.11 -2.32 9.02
N GLY A 96 9.86 -3.26 8.10
CA GLY A 96 10.02 -4.70 8.29
C GLY A 96 8.70 -5.40 8.55
N ALA A 97 8.77 -6.72 8.62
CA ALA A 97 7.60 -7.59 8.78
C ALA A 97 7.01 -7.53 10.19
N ASP A 98 7.83 -7.26 11.22
CA ASP A 98 7.38 -7.20 12.61
C ASP A 98 8.21 -6.17 13.38
N THR A 99 7.57 -5.16 13.92
CA THR A 99 8.19 -4.10 14.73
C THR A 99 7.86 -4.23 16.21
N GLY A 100 7.17 -5.30 16.61
CA GLY A 100 6.73 -5.50 17.99
C GLY A 100 5.80 -4.37 18.47
N GLU A 101 6.13 -3.77 19.62
CA GLU A 101 5.37 -2.65 20.20
C GLU A 101 5.87 -1.27 19.76
N ALA A 102 7.01 -1.21 19.05
CA ALA A 102 7.57 0.06 18.62
C ALA A 102 6.65 0.78 17.62
N GLU A 103 6.39 2.06 17.88
CA GLU A 103 5.68 2.90 16.94
C GLU A 103 6.62 3.41 15.85
N CYS A 104 6.22 3.21 14.60
CA CYS A 104 6.99 3.61 13.42
C CYS A 104 6.51 4.94 12.87
N LEU A 105 7.39 5.91 12.85
CA LEU A 105 7.23 7.21 12.18
C LEU A 105 7.93 7.16 10.82
N GLU A 106 7.69 8.15 9.97
CA GLU A 106 8.38 8.26 8.67
C GLU A 106 9.91 8.37 8.81
N THR A 107 10.38 8.91 9.94
CA THR A 107 11.79 9.03 10.29
C THR A 107 12.40 7.76 10.90
N SER A 108 11.58 6.76 11.24
CA SER A 108 12.07 5.50 11.81
C SER A 108 12.95 4.76 10.81
N PRO A 109 13.98 4.04 11.29
CA PRO A 109 14.88 3.28 10.43
C PRO A 109 14.12 2.17 9.69
N ALA A 110 14.65 1.80 8.53
CA ALA A 110 14.15 0.64 7.80
C ALA A 110 14.45 -0.67 8.56
N GLY A 111 13.57 -1.65 8.38
CA GLY A 111 13.81 -3.01 8.83
C GLY A 111 14.97 -3.69 8.09
N LEU A 112 15.27 -4.93 8.49
CA LEU A 112 16.42 -5.69 7.96
C LEU A 112 15.99 -6.93 7.14
N ASP A 113 14.69 -7.09 6.90
CA ASP A 113 14.15 -8.22 6.15
C ASP A 113 13.92 -7.92 4.67
N PHE A 114 13.41 -8.92 3.94
CA PHE A 114 13.13 -8.79 2.51
C PHE A 114 12.11 -7.68 2.19
N LEU A 115 11.08 -7.48 3.03
CA LEU A 115 10.07 -6.43 2.80
C LEU A 115 10.70 -5.05 2.87
N ALA A 116 11.53 -4.83 3.89
CA ALA A 116 12.25 -3.59 4.07
C ALA A 116 13.25 -3.34 2.93
N ASP A 117 14.00 -4.38 2.53
CA ASP A 117 14.97 -4.25 1.43
C ASP A 117 14.27 -3.95 0.09
N CYS A 118 13.19 -4.64 -0.22
CA CYS A 118 12.38 -4.38 -1.42
C CYS A 118 11.85 -2.94 -1.44
N THR A 119 11.32 -2.47 -0.30
CA THR A 119 10.73 -1.12 -0.22
C THR A 119 11.81 -0.03 -0.26
N LYS A 120 12.96 -0.24 0.37
CA LYS A 120 14.11 0.68 0.29
C LYS A 120 14.58 0.86 -1.14
N GLN A 121 14.74 -0.23 -1.89
CA GLN A 121 15.15 -0.16 -3.29
C GLN A 121 14.12 0.57 -4.15
N TRP A 122 12.83 0.32 -3.88
CA TRP A 122 11.74 1.03 -4.55
C TRP A 122 11.77 2.53 -4.24
N GLU A 123 11.81 2.92 -2.96
CA GLU A 123 11.85 4.34 -2.57
C GLU A 123 13.11 5.05 -3.12
N ALA A 124 14.26 4.37 -3.12
CA ALA A 124 15.49 4.92 -3.68
C ALA A 124 15.38 5.17 -5.20
N ALA A 125 14.71 4.27 -5.95
CA ALA A 125 14.45 4.50 -7.36
C ALA A 125 13.51 5.69 -7.58
N VAL A 126 12.45 5.83 -6.77
CA VAL A 126 11.52 6.97 -6.84
C VAL A 126 12.21 8.29 -6.50
N ASP A 127 13.12 8.29 -5.52
CA ASP A 127 13.87 9.50 -5.13
C ASP A 127 14.74 10.06 -6.25
N GLN A 128 15.19 9.22 -7.19
CA GLN A 128 15.93 9.69 -8.37
C GLN A 128 15.11 10.65 -9.24
N ILE A 129 13.77 10.51 -9.28
CA ILE A 129 12.90 11.40 -10.03
C ILE A 129 13.00 12.85 -9.54
N ALA A 130 13.25 13.05 -8.24
CA ALA A 130 13.43 14.39 -7.69
C ALA A 130 14.65 15.14 -8.29
N SER A 131 15.66 14.41 -8.80
CA SER A 131 16.82 15.04 -9.45
C SER A 131 16.47 15.74 -10.78
N LEU A 132 15.29 15.45 -11.34
CA LEU A 132 14.75 16.13 -12.52
C LEU A 132 14.06 17.47 -12.19
N GLY A 133 14.09 17.90 -10.92
CA GLY A 133 13.41 19.11 -10.45
C GLY A 133 11.90 18.93 -10.18
N LEU A 134 11.41 17.69 -10.22
CA LEU A 134 10.02 17.37 -9.96
C LEU A 134 9.76 17.19 -8.47
N ARG A 135 8.57 17.60 -8.00
CA ARG A 135 8.11 17.30 -6.65
C ARG A 135 7.78 15.81 -6.54
N VAL A 136 8.34 15.16 -5.54
CA VAL A 136 8.10 13.73 -5.29
C VAL A 136 7.50 13.54 -3.89
N ALA A 137 6.41 12.79 -3.82
CA ALA A 137 5.86 12.29 -2.57
C ALA A 137 5.65 10.77 -2.65
N LYS A 138 5.85 10.09 -1.52
CA LYS A 138 5.72 8.63 -1.39
C LYS A 138 4.75 8.31 -0.27
N VAL A 139 3.85 7.35 -0.50
CA VAL A 139 2.89 6.89 0.50
C VAL A 139 3.26 5.46 0.92
N ARG A 140 3.73 5.27 2.16
CA ARG A 140 3.91 3.95 2.77
C ARG A 140 2.56 3.41 3.18
N ILE A 141 1.95 2.66 2.29
CA ILE A 141 0.58 2.17 2.41
C ILE A 141 0.53 1.00 3.39
N GLY A 142 -0.42 1.06 4.34
CA GLY A 142 -0.76 -0.03 5.25
C GLY A 142 -1.69 -1.06 4.61
N LEU A 143 -2.41 -1.81 5.45
CA LEU A 143 -3.40 -2.79 4.99
C LEU A 143 -4.65 -2.06 4.49
N VAL A 144 -4.85 -2.06 3.19
CA VAL A 144 -6.00 -1.38 2.58
C VAL A 144 -7.27 -2.19 2.81
N MET A 145 -8.28 -1.55 3.37
CA MET A 145 -9.61 -2.09 3.62
C MET A 145 -10.60 -1.50 2.63
N GLY A 146 -11.26 -2.36 1.86
CA GLY A 146 -12.29 -1.99 0.90
C GLY A 146 -13.19 -3.18 0.60
N ALA A 147 -14.43 -2.93 0.19
CA ALA A 147 -15.43 -3.98 -0.09
C ALA A 147 -15.00 -4.91 -1.23
N GLU A 148 -14.50 -4.34 -2.32
CA GLU A 148 -14.17 -5.07 -3.55
C GLU A 148 -12.66 -5.29 -3.74
N GLY A 149 -11.82 -4.73 -2.86
CA GLY A 149 -10.36 -4.78 -3.00
C GLY A 149 -9.61 -4.68 -1.69
N GLY A 150 -8.28 -4.64 -1.82
CA GLY A 150 -7.39 -4.67 -0.65
C GLY A 150 -7.36 -6.03 0.04
N ILE A 151 -7.15 -6.01 1.36
CA ILE A 151 -6.98 -7.25 2.14
C ILE A 151 -8.31 -7.78 2.73
N PHE A 152 -9.34 -6.93 2.84
CA PHE A 152 -10.60 -7.29 3.48
C PHE A 152 -11.30 -8.53 2.87
N PRO A 153 -11.43 -8.66 1.52
CA PRO A 153 -12.01 -9.86 0.92
C PRO A 153 -11.25 -11.14 1.29
N VAL A 154 -9.93 -11.08 1.40
CA VAL A 154 -9.08 -12.23 1.75
C VAL A 154 -9.30 -12.66 3.19
N ILE A 155 -9.32 -11.70 4.14
CA ILE A 155 -9.51 -11.98 5.57
C ILE A 155 -10.95 -12.42 5.85
N SER A 156 -11.93 -11.76 5.24
CA SER A 156 -13.36 -12.03 5.51
C SER A 156 -13.87 -13.35 4.93
N LYS A 157 -13.27 -13.85 3.84
CA LYS A 157 -13.71 -15.07 3.15
C LYS A 157 -13.78 -16.31 4.07
N PRO A 158 -12.73 -16.71 4.81
CA PRO A 158 -12.84 -17.84 5.72
C PRO A 158 -13.80 -17.57 6.87
N ILE A 159 -13.89 -16.33 7.36
CA ILE A 159 -14.82 -15.95 8.43
C ILE A 159 -16.27 -16.08 7.96
N ARG A 160 -16.60 -15.67 6.73
CA ARG A 160 -17.94 -15.85 6.12
C ARG A 160 -18.39 -17.31 6.10
N TRP A 161 -17.45 -18.24 5.95
CA TRP A 161 -17.72 -19.67 5.96
C TRP A 161 -17.74 -20.30 7.36
N GLY A 162 -17.59 -19.49 8.41
CA GLY A 162 -17.52 -19.98 9.79
C GLY A 162 -16.18 -20.63 10.16
N LEU A 163 -15.16 -20.45 9.33
CA LEU A 163 -13.80 -20.98 9.51
C LEU A 163 -12.83 -19.90 10.04
N GLY A 164 -13.37 -18.87 10.68
CA GLY A 164 -12.57 -17.78 11.26
C GLY A 164 -11.66 -18.27 12.38
N ALA A 165 -10.35 -18.05 12.24
CA ALA A 165 -9.35 -18.35 13.26
C ALA A 165 -8.25 -17.30 13.26
N ASN A 166 -7.55 -17.12 14.38
CA ASN A 166 -6.38 -16.29 14.41
C ASN A 166 -5.21 -17.01 13.70
N LEU A 167 -4.42 -16.23 12.96
CA LEU A 167 -3.17 -16.68 12.39
C LEU A 167 -2.03 -16.34 13.38
N GLY A 168 -1.37 -17.36 13.90
CA GLY A 168 -0.39 -17.20 14.98
C GLY A 168 -1.06 -16.76 16.30
N SER A 169 -0.44 -15.82 17.01
CA SER A 169 -0.91 -15.35 18.31
C SER A 169 -2.14 -14.43 18.23
N GLY A 170 -2.40 -13.81 17.09
CA GLY A 170 -3.38 -12.74 16.93
C GLY A 170 -2.99 -11.42 17.62
N LYS A 171 -1.79 -11.35 18.22
CA LYS A 171 -1.31 -10.16 18.95
C LYS A 171 -0.54 -9.17 18.08
N GLN A 172 -0.19 -9.55 16.84
CA GLN A 172 0.50 -8.68 15.89
C GLN A 172 -0.34 -7.44 15.54
N TRP A 173 0.33 -6.29 15.42
CA TRP A 173 -0.29 -5.05 15.04
C TRP A 173 -0.65 -5.03 13.55
N GLN A 174 -1.81 -4.46 13.23
CA GLN A 174 -2.28 -4.24 11.87
C GLN A 174 -2.52 -2.74 11.70
N SER A 175 -1.60 -2.10 10.99
CA SER A 175 -1.77 -0.71 10.55
C SER A 175 -2.54 -0.74 9.24
N TRP A 176 -3.81 -0.40 9.32
CA TRP A 176 -4.79 -0.46 8.25
C TRP A 176 -5.16 0.95 7.77
N ILE A 177 -5.80 1.04 6.62
CA ILE A 177 -6.43 2.26 6.11
C ILE A 177 -7.66 1.89 5.29
N HIS A 178 -8.72 2.69 5.39
CA HIS A 178 -9.87 2.57 4.49
C HIS A 178 -9.51 3.12 3.11
N ILE A 179 -9.99 2.47 2.05
CA ILE A 179 -9.67 2.89 0.67
C ILE A 179 -10.02 4.35 0.39
N THR A 180 -11.14 4.84 0.94
CA THR A 180 -11.55 6.25 0.81
C THR A 180 -10.50 7.21 1.38
N ASP A 181 -9.99 6.94 2.57
CA ASP A 181 -8.98 7.81 3.18
C ASP A 181 -7.63 7.70 2.47
N LEU A 182 -7.27 6.52 1.96
CA LEU A 182 -6.08 6.37 1.13
C LEU A 182 -6.16 7.22 -0.15
N LEU A 183 -7.30 7.18 -0.85
CA LEU A 183 -7.53 8.00 -2.04
C LEU A 183 -7.48 9.50 -1.71
N ARG A 184 -8.02 9.91 -0.55
CA ARG A 184 -7.94 11.30 -0.08
C ARG A 184 -6.51 11.73 0.22
N ILE A 185 -5.67 10.85 0.79
CA ILE A 185 -4.24 11.13 0.99
C ILE A 185 -3.55 11.34 -0.35
N PHE A 186 -3.78 10.45 -1.33
CA PHE A 186 -3.20 10.64 -2.66
C PHE A 186 -3.64 11.93 -3.32
N ASN A 187 -4.93 12.27 -3.22
CA ASN A 187 -5.46 13.53 -3.75
C ASN A 187 -4.83 14.75 -3.06
N GLU A 188 -4.72 14.73 -1.73
CA GLU A 188 -4.07 15.83 -0.99
C GLU A 188 -2.63 16.02 -1.44
N LEU A 189 -1.88 14.93 -1.61
CA LEU A 189 -0.50 14.98 -2.12
C LEU A 189 -0.42 15.46 -3.57
N LEU A 190 -1.45 15.24 -4.38
CA LEU A 190 -1.51 15.74 -5.76
C LEU A 190 -1.68 17.25 -5.79
N ILE A 191 -2.69 17.77 -5.08
CA ILE A 191 -3.11 19.15 -5.18
C ILE A 191 -2.29 20.13 -4.32
N ASN A 192 -1.68 19.66 -3.23
CA ASN A 192 -0.94 20.52 -2.29
C ASN A 192 0.56 20.52 -2.62
N PRO A 193 1.08 21.61 -3.22
CA PRO A 193 2.49 21.66 -3.63
C PRO A 193 3.48 21.73 -2.47
N ALA A 194 3.03 22.02 -1.26
CA ALA A 194 3.89 22.07 -0.07
C ALA A 194 4.26 20.67 0.46
N LEU A 195 3.49 19.63 0.05
CA LEU A 195 3.69 18.28 0.53
C LEU A 195 4.68 17.51 -0.37
N SER A 196 5.74 17.01 0.24
CA SER A 196 6.77 16.21 -0.43
C SER A 196 7.41 15.22 0.54
N GLY A 197 8.23 14.29 0.00
CA GLY A 197 8.89 13.26 0.80
C GLY A 197 8.00 12.07 1.12
N VAL A 198 8.07 11.54 2.33
CA VAL A 198 7.40 10.28 2.70
C VAL A 198 6.26 10.56 3.68
N TYR A 199 5.13 9.85 3.47
CA TYR A 199 3.97 9.85 4.37
C TYR A 199 3.49 8.43 4.61
N ASN A 200 3.10 8.12 5.85
CA ASN A 200 2.45 6.85 6.16
C ASN A 200 0.96 6.93 5.80
N GLY A 201 0.52 6.03 4.92
CA GLY A 201 -0.88 5.86 4.53
C GLY A 201 -1.56 4.82 5.41
N VAL A 202 -1.82 5.17 6.66
CA VAL A 202 -2.47 4.32 7.67
C VAL A 202 -3.50 5.13 8.46
N ALA A 203 -4.53 4.46 8.98
CA ALA A 203 -5.48 5.08 9.90
C ALA A 203 -4.83 5.38 11.26
N PRO A 204 -5.33 6.38 12.01
CA PRO A 204 -4.75 6.79 13.29
C PRO A 204 -4.71 5.70 14.35
N GLU A 205 -5.68 4.80 14.36
CA GLU A 205 -5.78 3.72 15.35
C GLU A 205 -5.45 2.35 14.73
N PRO A 206 -4.21 1.86 14.87
CA PRO A 206 -3.87 0.49 14.50
C PRO A 206 -4.59 -0.51 15.42
N ILE A 207 -4.88 -1.70 14.92
CA ILE A 207 -5.63 -2.73 15.65
C ILE A 207 -4.82 -4.03 15.75
N ARG A 208 -5.06 -4.85 16.78
CA ARG A 208 -4.49 -6.20 16.85
C ARG A 208 -5.21 -7.15 15.90
N ALA A 209 -4.48 -8.05 15.23
CA ALA A 209 -5.06 -8.98 14.26
C ALA A 209 -6.21 -9.82 14.83
N GLY A 210 -6.07 -10.29 16.06
CA GLY A 210 -7.12 -11.04 16.74
C GLY A 210 -8.38 -10.23 17.01
N GLU A 211 -8.22 -8.95 17.33
CA GLU A 211 -9.35 -8.05 17.53
C GLU A 211 -10.02 -7.69 16.20
N MET A 212 -9.23 -7.40 15.16
CA MET A 212 -9.71 -7.19 13.80
C MET A 212 -10.59 -8.37 13.34
N ASN A 213 -10.08 -9.60 13.48
CA ASN A 213 -10.81 -10.80 13.08
C ASN A 213 -12.11 -11.00 13.86
N LYS A 214 -12.12 -10.71 15.18
CA LYS A 214 -13.32 -10.79 16.00
C LYS A 214 -14.36 -9.76 15.57
N GLN A 215 -13.96 -8.52 15.30
CA GLN A 215 -14.87 -7.48 14.83
C GLN A 215 -15.47 -7.86 13.48
N ILE A 216 -14.67 -8.38 12.53
CA ILE A 216 -15.16 -8.88 11.24
C ILE A 216 -16.17 -10.01 11.44
N ALA A 217 -15.87 -10.98 12.31
CA ALA A 217 -16.77 -12.10 12.57
C ALA A 217 -18.09 -11.64 13.22
N SER A 218 -18.03 -10.71 14.16
CA SER A 218 -19.20 -10.11 14.79
C SER A 218 -20.08 -9.38 13.79
N ALA A 219 -19.50 -8.53 12.96
CA ALA A 219 -20.22 -7.76 11.93
C ALA A 219 -20.85 -8.69 10.86
N LEU A 220 -20.19 -9.77 10.52
CA LEU A 220 -20.72 -10.81 9.62
C LEU A 220 -21.70 -11.77 10.30
N ARG A 221 -21.94 -11.64 11.62
CA ARG A 221 -22.75 -12.55 12.44
C ARG A 221 -22.28 -14.01 12.32
N LYS A 222 -20.96 -14.21 12.29
CA LYS A 222 -20.34 -15.54 12.19
C LYS A 222 -19.62 -15.92 13.48
N PRO A 223 -19.58 -17.21 13.83
CA PRO A 223 -18.86 -17.69 15.00
C PRO A 223 -17.35 -17.49 14.79
N PHE A 224 -16.64 -17.20 15.91
CA PHE A 224 -15.19 -17.05 15.94
C PHE A 224 -14.65 -17.77 17.20
N PHE A 225 -14.64 -19.09 17.14
CA PHE A 225 -14.26 -19.96 18.27
C PHE A 225 -13.18 -20.97 17.93
N LEU A 226 -12.76 -21.03 16.65
CA LEU A 226 -11.72 -21.98 16.24
C LEU A 226 -10.39 -21.62 16.91
N PRO A 227 -9.60 -22.64 17.26
CA PRO A 227 -8.27 -22.40 17.83
C PRO A 227 -7.38 -21.67 16.83
N SER A 228 -6.45 -20.89 17.36
CA SER A 228 -5.46 -20.19 16.52
C SER A 228 -4.63 -21.18 15.72
N ILE A 229 -4.39 -20.88 14.45
CA ILE A 229 -3.50 -21.68 13.59
C ILE A 229 -2.05 -21.41 14.02
N PRO A 230 -1.32 -22.43 14.47
CA PRO A 230 0.06 -22.25 14.94
C PRO A 230 0.98 -21.70 13.86
N GLY A 231 1.86 -20.77 14.23
CA GLY A 231 2.77 -20.10 13.29
C GLY A 231 3.69 -21.06 12.53
N PHE A 232 4.07 -22.20 13.12
CA PHE A 232 4.91 -23.18 12.44
C PHE A 232 4.20 -23.84 11.25
N LEU A 233 2.88 -24.09 11.36
CA LEU A 233 2.09 -24.60 10.24
C LEU A 233 1.98 -23.57 9.11
N LEU A 234 1.80 -22.30 9.46
CA LEU A 234 1.77 -21.22 8.48
C LEU A 234 3.13 -21.08 7.77
N ARG A 235 4.25 -21.23 8.49
CA ARG A 235 5.59 -21.25 7.86
C ARG A 235 5.81 -22.45 6.95
N LEU A 236 5.26 -23.60 7.28
CA LEU A 236 5.35 -24.81 6.43
C LEU A 236 4.61 -24.59 5.10
N VAL A 237 3.41 -24.00 5.15
CA VAL A 237 2.57 -23.76 3.96
C VAL A 237 3.03 -22.56 3.15
N LEU A 238 3.27 -21.42 3.81
CA LEU A 238 3.56 -20.14 3.16
C LEU A 238 5.06 -19.87 2.98
N GLY A 239 5.91 -20.63 3.65
CA GLY A 239 7.35 -20.36 3.66
C GLY A 239 7.67 -19.02 4.28
N GLU A 240 8.54 -18.24 3.65
CA GLU A 240 8.93 -16.90 4.11
C GLU A 240 7.74 -15.90 4.08
N MET A 241 6.75 -16.07 3.17
CA MET A 241 5.55 -15.25 3.15
C MET A 241 4.73 -15.29 4.45
N ALA A 242 4.96 -16.29 5.32
CA ALA A 242 4.29 -16.36 6.60
C ALA A 242 4.49 -15.09 7.45
N CYS A 243 5.57 -14.33 7.20
CA CYS A 243 5.79 -13.05 7.86
C CYS A 243 4.68 -12.01 7.60
N LEU A 244 4.02 -12.06 6.43
CA LEU A 244 2.91 -11.15 6.10
C LEU A 244 1.67 -11.32 7.01
N VAL A 245 1.51 -12.50 7.58
CA VAL A 245 0.35 -12.83 8.44
C VAL A 245 0.73 -13.04 9.91
N LEU A 246 2.00 -13.33 10.19
CA LEU A 246 2.50 -13.57 11.55
C LEU A 246 3.11 -12.33 12.18
N GLY A 247 3.60 -11.41 11.37
CA GLY A 247 4.17 -10.14 11.78
C GLY A 247 3.16 -9.01 11.74
N GLY A 248 3.63 -7.83 12.09
CA GLY A 248 2.85 -6.59 12.03
C GLY A 248 3.63 -5.41 12.56
N SER A 249 3.23 -4.23 12.14
CA SER A 249 3.88 -2.98 12.53
C SER A 249 2.86 -1.99 13.06
N ARG A 250 3.22 -1.28 14.12
CA ARG A 250 2.44 -0.16 14.64
C ARG A 250 2.97 1.12 14.00
N VAL A 251 2.24 1.64 13.02
CA VAL A 251 2.66 2.78 12.20
C VAL A 251 1.78 3.98 12.49
N SER A 252 2.39 5.16 12.59
CA SER A 252 1.73 6.42 12.93
C SER A 252 1.35 7.20 11.67
N SER A 253 0.18 7.85 11.67
CA SER A 253 -0.31 8.77 10.64
C SER A 253 -0.05 10.24 10.94
N VAL A 254 0.51 10.54 12.10
CA VAL A 254 0.58 11.91 12.67
C VAL A 254 1.22 12.93 11.71
N LYS A 255 2.12 12.51 10.82
CA LYS A 255 2.77 13.42 9.88
C LYS A 255 1.78 14.01 8.88
N ILE A 256 0.97 13.18 8.22
CA ILE A 256 -0.01 13.69 7.24
C ILE A 256 -1.09 14.54 7.92
N GLU A 257 -1.49 14.19 9.14
CA GLU A 257 -2.45 14.97 9.93
C GLU A 257 -1.91 16.39 10.22
N LYS A 258 -0.64 16.51 10.55
CA LYS A 258 0.00 17.80 10.84
C LYS A 258 0.31 18.62 9.58
N ASP A 259 0.97 18.00 8.60
CA ASP A 259 1.51 18.72 7.45
C ASP A 259 0.40 19.18 6.49
N ALA A 260 -0.69 18.41 6.40
CA ALA A 260 -1.82 18.67 5.53
C ALA A 260 -3.10 19.09 6.26
N ALA A 261 -3.08 19.20 7.59
CA ALA A 261 -4.31 19.29 8.40
C ALA A 261 -5.34 18.22 8.02
N PHE A 262 -4.86 17.02 7.67
CA PHE A 262 -5.68 15.93 7.15
C PHE A 262 -6.54 15.34 8.25
N SER A 263 -7.84 15.21 7.98
CA SER A 263 -8.80 14.57 8.87
C SER A 263 -9.27 13.25 8.27
N PHE A 264 -9.05 12.14 8.96
CA PHE A 264 -9.51 10.83 8.55
C PHE A 264 -11.04 10.71 8.67
N THR A 265 -11.67 10.08 7.69
CA THR A 265 -13.08 9.69 7.75
C THR A 265 -13.28 8.50 8.68
N PHE A 266 -12.32 7.57 8.63
CA PHE A 266 -12.36 6.33 9.41
C PHE A 266 -11.15 6.25 10.34
N VAL A 267 -11.36 6.64 11.60
CA VAL A 267 -10.33 6.59 12.64
C VAL A 267 -10.28 5.20 13.27
N ARG A 268 -11.46 4.61 13.56
CA ARG A 268 -11.60 3.30 14.20
C ARG A 268 -12.00 2.24 13.17
N PHE A 269 -11.42 1.05 13.33
CA PHE A 269 -11.68 -0.07 12.42
C PHE A 269 -13.17 -0.47 12.35
N GLU A 270 -13.89 -0.37 13.47
CA GLU A 270 -15.33 -0.67 13.51
C GLU A 270 -16.14 0.24 12.57
N GLU A 271 -15.79 1.52 12.48
CA GLU A 271 -16.46 2.49 11.61
C GLU A 271 -16.24 2.14 10.13
N ALA A 272 -15.00 1.86 9.76
CA ALA A 272 -14.65 1.39 8.42
C ALA A 272 -15.36 0.08 8.06
N LEU A 273 -15.46 -0.85 9.02
CA LEU A 273 -16.11 -2.14 8.80
C LEU A 273 -17.62 -2.02 8.55
N LYS A 274 -18.29 -1.09 9.24
CA LYS A 274 -19.71 -0.81 8.99
C LYS A 274 -19.95 -0.28 7.59
N GLU A 275 -19.10 0.62 7.13
CA GLU A 275 -19.17 1.14 5.75
C GLU A 275 -18.91 0.03 4.71
N ILE A 276 -17.83 -0.74 4.86
CA ILE A 276 -17.47 -1.83 3.94
C ILE A 276 -18.58 -2.89 3.82
N LEU A 277 -19.30 -3.13 4.89
CA LEU A 277 -20.38 -4.15 4.93
C LEU A 277 -21.77 -3.57 4.69
N HIS A 278 -21.90 -2.24 4.57
CA HIS A 278 -23.19 -1.53 4.43
C HIS A 278 -24.18 -1.84 5.57
N VAL A 279 -23.71 -1.85 6.83
CA VAL A 279 -24.49 -2.19 8.02
C VAL A 279 -24.43 -1.10 9.09
#